data_82add3d84a96e58f91f5d702ac542cda
#
_entry.id   82add3d84a96e58f91f5d702ac542cda
#
_cell.length_a   1.000
_cell.length_b   1.000
_cell.length_c   1.000
_cell.angle_alpha   90.00
_cell.angle_beta   90.00
_cell.angle_gamma   90.00
#
_symmetry.space_group_name_H-M   'P 1'
#
loop_
_entity.id
_entity.type
_entity.pdbx_description
1 polymer ?
#
loop_
_entity_poly.entity_id
_entity_poly.type
_entity_poly.pdbx_seq_one_letter_code
_entity_poly.pdbx_strand_id
1 'polypeptide(L)'
;MVENRFDITDRIVIITGAGQGIGRSCAHAFAEAGAIPIVAELNGQNAHKVASEIEANGGKSLAVQTDVGDENSVAAMVTKTLDTFGRIDVLINNAALFSVLPRRGFEDIPLDEWNRVMHVNITGSYLCARAVTPAMREAGQGRIINISSGTVPQGRTGLMHYVTSKAAIVGMTRVMARELGDDNINVNAVMPGYTETEVEHVGINDEGRQAVQNIRILKRRETPDDLIGTLMFLASPASSFITGQSIACCGGEVML
;
A
#
# COMPACT_ATOMS: atom_id res chain seq x y z
N MET A 1 27.10 -6.63 19.33
CA MET A 1 26.75 -6.20 17.95
C MET A 1 25.57 -5.25 18.05
N VAL A 2 25.58 -4.10 17.39
CA VAL A 2 24.40 -3.23 17.33
C VAL A 2 23.40 -3.95 16.43
N GLU A 3 22.24 -4.30 16.99
CA GLU A 3 21.15 -4.92 16.26
C GLU A 3 20.76 -4.00 15.10
N ASN A 4 20.69 -4.55 13.88
CA ASN A 4 20.26 -3.76 12.70
C ASN A 4 18.76 -3.49 12.81
N ARG A 5 18.38 -2.32 13.30
CA ARG A 5 16.98 -1.92 13.49
C ARG A 5 16.18 -1.82 12.19
N PHE A 6 16.84 -1.81 11.04
CA PHE A 6 16.21 -1.79 9.72
C PHE A 6 16.01 -3.20 9.14
N ASP A 7 16.41 -4.24 9.89
CA ASP A 7 16.27 -5.62 9.43
C ASP A 7 14.81 -6.05 9.34
N ILE A 8 14.45 -6.55 8.17
CA ILE A 8 13.12 -7.11 7.86
C ILE A 8 13.22 -8.57 7.39
N THR A 9 14.39 -9.21 7.57
CA THR A 9 14.62 -10.60 7.19
C THR A 9 13.58 -11.52 7.83
N ASP A 10 13.08 -12.49 7.04
CA ASP A 10 12.05 -13.47 7.41
C ASP A 10 10.70 -12.88 7.85
N ARG A 11 10.47 -11.56 7.69
CA ARG A 11 9.16 -10.97 7.95
C ARG A 11 8.15 -11.36 6.89
N ILE A 12 6.97 -11.79 7.34
CA ILE A 12 5.83 -12.12 6.46
C ILE A 12 5.06 -10.82 6.17
N VAL A 13 5.09 -10.38 4.91
CA VAL A 13 4.60 -9.08 4.47
C VAL A 13 3.47 -9.24 3.46
N ILE A 14 2.23 -9.07 3.87
CA ILE A 14 1.10 -9.03 2.93
C ILE A 14 1.11 -7.69 2.19
N ILE A 15 1.14 -7.74 0.85
CA ILE A 15 1.08 -6.56 -0.01
C ILE A 15 -0.13 -6.72 -0.93
N THR A 16 -1.14 -5.86 -0.76
CA THR A 16 -2.34 -5.91 -1.60
C THR A 16 -2.14 -5.13 -2.90
N GLY A 17 -2.71 -5.62 -4.02
CA GLY A 17 -2.47 -5.05 -5.34
C GLY A 17 -1.00 -5.20 -5.78
N ALA A 18 -0.37 -6.32 -5.45
CA ALA A 18 1.06 -6.55 -5.66
C ALA A 18 1.39 -7.18 -7.02
N GLY A 19 0.42 -7.34 -7.91
CA GLY A 19 0.62 -7.92 -9.25
C GLY A 19 1.19 -6.94 -10.28
N GLN A 20 1.23 -5.64 -9.98
CA GLN A 20 1.73 -4.60 -10.87
C GLN A 20 2.08 -3.31 -10.11
N GLY A 21 2.72 -2.36 -10.78
CA GLY A 21 2.99 -1.00 -10.31
C GLY A 21 3.78 -0.95 -9.01
N ILE A 22 3.37 -0.04 -8.12
CA ILE A 22 4.02 0.16 -6.80
C ILE A 22 4.05 -1.14 -5.99
N GLY A 23 2.93 -1.89 -5.97
CA GLY A 23 2.84 -3.13 -5.20
C GLY A 23 3.81 -4.21 -5.69
N ARG A 24 3.97 -4.38 -7.01
CA ARG A 24 4.95 -5.30 -7.60
C ARG A 24 6.39 -4.90 -7.24
N SER A 25 6.75 -3.63 -7.41
CA SER A 25 8.08 -3.14 -7.05
C SER A 25 8.36 -3.30 -5.56
N CYS A 26 7.35 -3.05 -4.71
CA CYS A 26 7.44 -3.28 -3.27
C CYS A 26 7.69 -4.76 -2.96
N ALA A 27 6.97 -5.70 -3.59
CA ALA A 27 7.16 -7.13 -3.37
C ALA A 27 8.59 -7.59 -3.73
N HIS A 28 9.12 -7.14 -4.86
CA HIS A 28 10.50 -7.44 -5.25
C HIS A 28 11.52 -6.88 -4.24
N ALA A 29 11.43 -5.60 -3.90
CA ALA A 29 12.38 -4.96 -3.00
C ALA A 29 12.35 -5.56 -1.58
N PHE A 30 11.16 -5.92 -1.07
CA PHE A 30 11.05 -6.59 0.22
C PHE A 30 11.66 -8.00 0.20
N ALA A 31 11.48 -8.75 -0.89
CA ALA A 31 12.11 -10.06 -1.07
C ALA A 31 13.63 -9.95 -1.16
N GLU A 32 14.17 -8.97 -1.88
CA GLU A 32 15.61 -8.69 -1.96
C GLU A 32 16.21 -8.32 -0.59
N ALA A 33 15.42 -7.69 0.28
CA ALA A 33 15.81 -7.39 1.66
C ALA A 33 15.61 -8.58 2.63
N GLY A 34 15.28 -9.77 2.11
CA GLY A 34 15.13 -11.00 2.89
C GLY A 34 13.76 -11.22 3.52
N ALA A 35 12.78 -10.34 3.32
CA ALA A 35 11.41 -10.57 3.74
C ALA A 35 10.69 -11.57 2.83
N ILE A 36 9.52 -12.04 3.24
CA ILE A 36 8.69 -12.97 2.47
C ILE A 36 7.38 -12.26 2.09
N PRO A 37 7.30 -11.64 0.90
CA PRO A 37 6.08 -10.99 0.46
C PRO A 37 4.99 -12.00 0.09
N ILE A 38 3.77 -11.72 0.55
CA ILE A 38 2.55 -12.36 0.11
C ILE A 38 1.96 -11.45 -0.97
N VAL A 39 2.04 -11.89 -2.20
CA VAL A 39 1.57 -11.17 -3.39
C VAL A 39 0.05 -11.35 -3.49
N ALA A 40 -0.71 -10.47 -2.79
CA ALA A 40 -2.17 -10.48 -2.79
C ALA A 40 -2.69 -9.61 -3.94
N GLU A 41 -3.32 -10.23 -4.95
CA GLU A 41 -3.69 -9.56 -6.19
C GLU A 41 -5.01 -10.10 -6.75
N LEU A 42 -5.86 -9.20 -7.27
CA LEU A 42 -7.14 -9.56 -7.88
C LEU A 42 -6.95 -10.49 -9.11
N ASN A 43 -5.96 -10.16 -9.95
CA ASN A 43 -5.58 -11.00 -11.07
C ASN A 43 -4.60 -12.10 -10.61
N GLY A 44 -5.09 -13.32 -10.43
CA GLY A 44 -4.28 -14.44 -9.97
C GLY A 44 -3.08 -14.74 -10.87
N GLN A 45 -3.17 -14.51 -12.18
CA GLN A 45 -2.03 -14.72 -13.10
C GLN A 45 -0.90 -13.72 -12.82
N ASN A 46 -1.26 -12.44 -12.54
CA ASN A 46 -0.28 -11.44 -12.16
C ASN A 46 0.35 -11.76 -10.80
N ALA A 47 -0.46 -12.25 -9.83
CA ALA A 47 0.07 -12.70 -8.53
C ALA A 47 1.13 -13.80 -8.71
N HIS A 48 0.82 -14.84 -9.48
CA HIS A 48 1.75 -15.93 -9.75
C HIS A 48 2.99 -15.48 -10.54
N LYS A 49 2.82 -14.58 -11.51
CA LYS A 49 3.94 -14.03 -12.27
C LYS A 49 4.95 -13.34 -11.35
N VAL A 50 4.49 -12.43 -10.48
CA VAL A 50 5.37 -11.70 -9.55
C VAL A 50 6.03 -12.65 -8.56
N ALA A 51 5.31 -13.62 -8.01
CA ALA A 51 5.88 -14.61 -7.12
C ALA A 51 6.99 -15.42 -7.81
N SER A 52 6.76 -15.89 -9.05
CA SER A 52 7.77 -16.62 -9.83
C SER A 52 8.99 -15.76 -10.17
N GLU A 53 8.81 -14.46 -10.44
CA GLU A 53 9.94 -13.53 -10.65
C GLU A 53 10.81 -13.41 -9.38
N ILE A 54 10.18 -13.34 -8.20
CA ILE A 54 10.88 -13.30 -6.91
C ILE A 54 11.65 -14.61 -6.66
N GLU A 55 11.00 -15.75 -6.88
CA GLU A 55 11.62 -17.07 -6.70
C GLU A 55 12.80 -17.29 -7.67
N ALA A 56 12.68 -16.85 -8.92
CA ALA A 56 13.74 -16.91 -9.91
C ALA A 56 14.99 -16.09 -9.50
N ASN A 57 14.80 -15.04 -8.69
CA ASN A 57 15.88 -14.24 -8.12
C ASN A 57 16.36 -14.76 -6.74
N GLY A 58 15.92 -15.96 -6.32
CA GLY A 58 16.34 -16.61 -5.07
C GLY A 58 15.59 -16.16 -3.82
N GLY A 59 14.58 -15.30 -3.95
CA GLY A 59 13.69 -14.90 -2.85
C GLY A 59 12.63 -15.94 -2.55
N LYS A 60 11.88 -15.72 -1.46
CA LYS A 60 10.68 -16.49 -1.13
C LYS A 60 9.46 -15.59 -1.27
N SER A 61 8.35 -16.14 -1.73
CA SER A 61 7.07 -15.42 -1.81
C SER A 61 5.89 -16.39 -1.79
N LEU A 62 4.67 -15.84 -1.70
CA LEU A 62 3.43 -16.60 -1.85
C LEU A 62 2.45 -15.80 -2.70
N ALA A 63 1.99 -16.36 -3.81
CA ALA A 63 0.90 -15.77 -4.59
C ALA A 63 -0.46 -16.14 -4.01
N VAL A 64 -1.31 -15.13 -3.82
CA VAL A 64 -2.70 -15.35 -3.39
C VAL A 64 -3.62 -14.46 -4.22
N GLN A 65 -4.51 -15.08 -5.00
CA GLN A 65 -5.58 -14.33 -5.64
C GLN A 65 -6.51 -13.75 -4.58
N THR A 66 -6.69 -12.42 -4.58
CA THR A 66 -7.41 -11.72 -3.52
C THR A 66 -8.19 -10.54 -4.08
N ASP A 67 -9.50 -10.56 -3.88
CA ASP A 67 -10.34 -9.36 -3.99
C ASP A 67 -10.42 -8.71 -2.60
N VAL A 68 -9.80 -7.54 -2.45
CA VAL A 68 -9.81 -6.82 -1.17
C VAL A 68 -11.21 -6.32 -0.78
N GLY A 69 -12.11 -6.17 -1.75
CA GLY A 69 -13.51 -5.80 -1.51
C GLY A 69 -14.38 -6.96 -1.01
N ASP A 70 -13.92 -8.20 -1.09
CA ASP A 70 -14.66 -9.39 -0.64
C ASP A 70 -14.09 -9.92 0.68
N GLU A 71 -14.91 -9.89 1.73
CA GLU A 71 -14.53 -10.34 3.07
C GLU A 71 -14.07 -11.80 3.09
N ASN A 72 -14.71 -12.69 2.32
CA ASN A 72 -14.33 -14.09 2.27
C ASN A 72 -12.99 -14.29 1.54
N SER A 73 -12.75 -13.52 0.47
CA SER A 73 -11.46 -13.54 -0.24
C SER A 73 -10.33 -13.05 0.65
N VAL A 74 -10.55 -11.98 1.42
CA VAL A 74 -9.56 -11.46 2.39
C VAL A 74 -9.32 -12.49 3.51
N ALA A 75 -10.36 -13.11 4.05
CA ALA A 75 -10.21 -14.16 5.06
C ALA A 75 -9.41 -15.36 4.53
N ALA A 76 -9.66 -15.79 3.30
CA ALA A 76 -8.91 -16.87 2.64
C ALA A 76 -7.42 -16.51 2.44
N MET A 77 -7.11 -15.26 2.09
CA MET A 77 -5.73 -14.77 2.00
C MET A 77 -5.01 -14.89 3.34
N VAL A 78 -5.64 -14.42 4.41
CA VAL A 78 -5.06 -14.49 5.77
C VAL A 78 -4.87 -15.93 6.23
N THR A 79 -5.89 -16.78 6.06
CA THR A 79 -5.80 -18.21 6.40
C THR A 79 -4.66 -18.89 5.66
N LYS A 80 -4.58 -18.71 4.33
CA LYS A 80 -3.49 -19.30 3.53
C LYS A 80 -2.11 -18.81 3.96
N THR A 81 -1.99 -17.54 4.36
CA THR A 81 -0.73 -17.00 4.87
C THR A 81 -0.34 -17.64 6.20
N LEU A 82 -1.29 -17.76 7.13
CA LEU A 82 -1.07 -18.36 8.44
C LEU A 82 -0.77 -19.87 8.34
N ASP A 83 -1.50 -20.61 7.49
CA ASP A 83 -1.25 -22.04 7.25
C ASP A 83 0.15 -22.30 6.68
N THR A 84 0.69 -21.35 5.90
CA THR A 84 2.00 -21.50 5.25
C THR A 84 3.16 -21.07 6.16
N PHE A 85 2.99 -19.96 6.90
CA PHE A 85 4.10 -19.30 7.62
C PHE A 85 3.86 -19.14 9.12
N GLY A 86 2.66 -19.40 9.62
CA GLY A 86 2.31 -19.34 11.03
C GLY A 86 2.20 -17.92 11.62
N ARG A 87 2.48 -16.88 10.84
CA ARG A 87 2.50 -15.48 11.32
C ARG A 87 2.24 -14.46 10.21
N ILE A 88 1.90 -13.25 10.61
CA ILE A 88 1.81 -12.07 9.74
C ILE A 88 2.46 -10.91 10.48
N ASP A 89 3.53 -10.33 9.92
CA ASP A 89 4.29 -9.24 10.56
C ASP A 89 3.87 -7.87 10.05
N VAL A 90 3.62 -7.77 8.74
CA VAL A 90 3.35 -6.50 8.06
C VAL A 90 2.17 -6.66 7.09
N LEU A 91 1.30 -5.66 7.07
CA LEU A 91 0.30 -5.46 6.03
C LEU A 91 0.58 -4.14 5.32
N ILE A 92 0.72 -4.18 4.00
CA ILE A 92 0.76 -2.99 3.14
C ILE A 92 -0.54 -2.92 2.34
N ASN A 93 -1.46 -2.05 2.73
CA ASN A 93 -2.68 -1.75 2.00
C ASN A 93 -2.37 -0.84 0.81
N ASN A 94 -2.00 -1.45 -0.32
CA ASN A 94 -1.64 -0.74 -1.54
C ASN A 94 -2.73 -0.84 -2.62
N ALA A 95 -3.55 -1.89 -2.64
CA ALA A 95 -4.61 -2.06 -3.64
C ALA A 95 -5.53 -0.83 -3.72
N ALA A 96 -5.73 -0.31 -4.92
CA ALA A 96 -6.60 0.84 -5.16
C ALA A 96 -7.06 0.91 -6.62
N LEU A 97 -8.25 1.44 -6.81
CA LEU A 97 -8.69 1.92 -8.13
C LEU A 97 -8.15 3.34 -8.32
N PHE A 98 -7.30 3.53 -9.33
CA PHE A 98 -6.73 4.82 -9.71
C PHE A 98 -6.46 4.92 -11.21
N SER A 99 -5.65 4.03 -11.76
CA SER A 99 -5.14 4.13 -13.15
C SER A 99 -6.22 4.15 -14.23
N VAL A 100 -7.36 3.52 -13.93
CA VAL A 100 -8.52 3.41 -14.84
C VAL A 100 -9.53 4.56 -14.70
N LEU A 101 -9.28 5.51 -13.78
CA LEU A 101 -10.22 6.59 -13.51
C LEU A 101 -9.98 7.77 -14.46
N PRO A 102 -10.95 8.14 -15.30
CA PRO A 102 -10.86 9.35 -16.09
C PRO A 102 -11.04 10.58 -15.20
N ARG A 103 -10.39 11.68 -15.57
CA ARG A 103 -10.63 12.97 -14.91
C ARG A 103 -11.92 13.61 -15.40
N ARG A 104 -12.74 14.07 -14.45
CA ARG A 104 -13.99 14.78 -14.73
C ARG A 104 -14.39 15.71 -13.58
N GLY A 105 -15.31 16.64 -13.84
CA GLY A 105 -15.92 17.46 -12.79
C GLY A 105 -16.60 16.60 -11.73
N PHE A 106 -16.74 17.10 -10.51
CA PHE A 106 -17.30 16.28 -9.44
C PHE A 106 -18.79 15.96 -9.68
N GLU A 107 -19.51 16.83 -10.37
CA GLU A 107 -20.91 16.63 -10.74
C GLU A 107 -21.10 15.50 -11.77
N ASP A 108 -20.06 15.21 -12.56
CA ASP A 108 -20.10 14.24 -13.65
C ASP A 108 -19.60 12.83 -13.22
N ILE A 109 -19.26 12.64 -11.94
CA ILE A 109 -18.83 11.34 -11.44
C ILE A 109 -20.05 10.43 -11.29
N PRO A 110 -20.13 9.31 -12.04
CA PRO A 110 -21.23 8.36 -11.89
C PRO A 110 -21.25 7.75 -10.48
N LEU A 111 -22.42 7.55 -9.89
CA LEU A 111 -22.55 7.03 -8.54
C LEU A 111 -21.99 5.61 -8.39
N ASP A 112 -22.09 4.78 -9.42
CA ASP A 112 -21.51 3.43 -9.44
C ASP A 112 -19.97 3.48 -9.46
N GLU A 113 -19.36 4.42 -10.20
CA GLU A 113 -17.90 4.64 -10.17
C GLU A 113 -17.46 5.13 -8.77
N TRP A 114 -18.19 6.10 -8.20
CA TRP A 114 -17.97 6.55 -6.83
C TRP A 114 -18.00 5.39 -5.84
N ASN A 115 -19.07 4.61 -5.84
CA ASN A 115 -19.25 3.49 -4.91
C ASN A 115 -18.15 2.43 -5.08
N ARG A 116 -17.75 2.14 -6.31
CA ARG A 116 -16.68 1.18 -6.60
C ARG A 116 -15.33 1.66 -6.07
N VAL A 117 -15.01 2.96 -6.21
CA VAL A 117 -13.79 3.54 -5.65
C VAL A 117 -13.80 3.47 -4.12
N MET A 118 -14.91 3.84 -3.46
CA MET A 118 -15.03 3.75 -2.00
C MET A 118 -14.90 2.30 -1.52
N HIS A 119 -15.55 1.37 -2.21
CA HIS A 119 -15.52 -0.05 -1.87
C HIS A 119 -14.12 -0.63 -1.93
N VAL A 120 -13.39 -0.43 -3.03
CA VAL A 120 -12.04 -0.98 -3.15
C VAL A 120 -11.05 -0.25 -2.24
N ASN A 121 -11.02 1.09 -2.29
CA ASN A 121 -9.95 1.85 -1.66
C ASN A 121 -10.11 1.98 -0.14
N ILE A 122 -11.36 2.05 0.36
CA ILE A 122 -11.64 2.22 1.79
C ILE A 122 -12.02 0.88 2.42
N THR A 123 -13.13 0.27 1.95
CA THR A 123 -13.63 -0.98 2.54
C THR A 123 -12.60 -2.09 2.41
N GLY A 124 -11.90 -2.19 1.27
CA GLY A 124 -10.84 -3.17 1.07
C GLY A 124 -9.69 -3.02 2.08
N SER A 125 -9.20 -1.80 2.29
CA SER A 125 -8.14 -1.54 3.28
C SER A 125 -8.59 -1.85 4.71
N TYR A 126 -9.86 -1.54 5.04
CA TYR A 126 -10.46 -1.87 6.33
C TYR A 126 -10.57 -3.39 6.53
N LEU A 127 -11.09 -4.12 5.54
CA LEU A 127 -11.24 -5.58 5.61
C LEU A 127 -9.90 -6.28 5.80
N CYS A 128 -8.86 -5.87 5.05
CA CYS A 128 -7.53 -6.42 5.19
C CYS A 128 -6.94 -6.15 6.58
N ALA A 129 -7.02 -4.90 7.07
CA ALA A 129 -6.52 -4.55 8.41
C ALA A 129 -7.25 -5.35 9.50
N ARG A 130 -8.59 -5.42 9.43
CA ARG A 130 -9.40 -6.20 10.37
C ARG A 130 -9.02 -7.68 10.40
N ALA A 131 -8.76 -8.27 9.23
CA ALA A 131 -8.48 -9.69 9.12
C ALA A 131 -7.09 -10.09 9.64
N VAL A 132 -6.07 -9.23 9.51
CA VAL A 132 -4.71 -9.53 10.02
C VAL A 132 -4.54 -9.23 11.51
N THR A 133 -5.36 -8.34 12.07
CA THR A 133 -5.24 -7.87 13.46
C THR A 133 -5.24 -8.98 14.50
N PRO A 134 -6.11 -10.02 14.44
CA PRO A 134 -6.08 -11.11 15.41
C PRO A 134 -4.71 -11.82 15.47
N ALA A 135 -4.11 -12.14 14.33
CA ALA A 135 -2.80 -12.79 14.27
C ALA A 135 -1.67 -11.87 14.79
N MET A 136 -1.73 -10.57 14.49
CA MET A 136 -0.77 -9.59 15.01
C MET A 136 -0.90 -9.42 16.53
N ARG A 137 -2.12 -9.45 17.08
CA ARG A 137 -2.37 -9.44 18.53
C ARG A 137 -1.79 -10.66 19.22
N GLU A 138 -2.02 -11.85 18.65
CA GLU A 138 -1.45 -13.09 19.16
C GLU A 138 0.10 -13.06 19.16
N ALA A 139 0.70 -12.46 18.14
CA ALA A 139 2.14 -12.25 18.04
C ALA A 139 2.67 -11.12 18.95
N GLY A 140 1.81 -10.30 19.57
CA GLY A 140 2.17 -9.15 20.41
C GLY A 140 2.89 -8.03 19.65
N GLN A 141 2.79 -8.01 18.32
CA GLN A 141 3.37 -6.97 17.47
C GLN A 141 2.81 -7.03 16.05
N GLY A 142 2.84 -5.90 15.37
CA GLY A 142 2.44 -5.80 13.96
C GLY A 142 2.75 -4.45 13.35
N ARG A 143 2.73 -4.38 12.02
CA ARG A 143 2.88 -3.14 11.25
C ARG A 143 1.80 -3.09 10.17
N ILE A 144 0.99 -2.04 10.17
CA ILE A 144 0.01 -1.77 9.11
C ILE A 144 0.42 -0.48 8.42
N ILE A 145 0.68 -0.56 7.13
CA ILE A 145 1.11 0.57 6.30
C ILE A 145 0.04 0.79 5.23
N ASN A 146 -0.63 1.91 5.30
CA ASN A 146 -1.68 2.28 4.36
C ASN A 146 -1.14 3.21 3.27
N ILE A 147 -1.42 2.95 2.01
CA ILE A 147 -1.05 3.85 0.93
C ILE A 147 -2.18 4.88 0.72
N SER A 148 -1.94 6.11 1.19
CA SER A 148 -2.78 7.27 0.91
C SER A 148 -2.31 7.95 -0.40
N SER A 149 -2.28 9.29 -0.47
CA SER A 149 -1.82 10.03 -1.65
C SER A 149 -1.51 11.49 -1.32
N GLY A 150 -0.50 12.06 -1.97
CA GLY A 150 -0.23 13.50 -2.00
C GLY A 150 -1.37 14.33 -2.61
N THR A 151 -2.29 13.71 -3.36
CA THR A 151 -3.48 14.39 -3.89
C THR A 151 -4.43 14.91 -2.82
N VAL A 152 -4.36 14.35 -1.59
CA VAL A 152 -5.21 14.76 -0.45
C VAL A 152 -4.89 16.19 -0.03
N PRO A 153 -3.66 16.53 0.41
CA PRO A 153 -3.32 17.90 0.79
C PRO A 153 -3.32 18.88 -0.40
N GLN A 154 -3.18 18.38 -1.64
CA GLN A 154 -3.30 19.23 -2.83
C GLN A 154 -4.73 19.67 -3.15
N GLY A 155 -5.74 18.92 -2.70
CA GLY A 155 -7.11 19.10 -3.20
C GLY A 155 -7.20 18.89 -4.72
N ARG A 156 -6.55 17.84 -5.23
CA ARG A 156 -6.39 17.60 -6.68
C ARG A 156 -7.74 17.51 -7.40
N THR A 157 -7.96 18.39 -8.35
CA THR A 157 -9.21 18.43 -9.12
C THR A 157 -9.36 17.28 -10.12
N GLY A 158 -10.60 16.95 -10.47
CA GLY A 158 -10.94 15.95 -11.49
C GLY A 158 -10.95 14.50 -10.99
N LEU A 159 -10.70 14.26 -9.71
CA LEU A 159 -10.62 12.91 -9.08
C LEU A 159 -11.23 12.91 -7.69
N MET A 160 -12.37 13.59 -7.49
CA MET A 160 -12.96 13.78 -6.15
C MET A 160 -13.15 12.46 -5.39
N HIS A 161 -13.72 11.43 -6.02
CA HIS A 161 -13.90 10.10 -5.42
C HIS A 161 -12.59 9.48 -4.94
N TYR A 162 -11.53 9.53 -5.76
CA TYR A 162 -10.21 9.02 -5.39
C TYR A 162 -9.61 9.81 -4.23
N VAL A 163 -9.58 11.13 -4.33
CA VAL A 163 -9.03 12.02 -3.28
C VAL A 163 -9.78 11.81 -1.96
N THR A 164 -11.12 11.73 -2.01
CA THR A 164 -11.95 11.42 -0.83
C THR A 164 -11.59 10.06 -0.23
N SER A 165 -11.43 9.02 -1.05
CA SER A 165 -11.02 7.70 -0.57
C SER A 165 -9.65 7.72 0.11
N LYS A 166 -8.69 8.46 -0.44
CA LYS A 166 -7.33 8.57 0.13
C LYS A 166 -7.29 9.47 1.37
N ALA A 167 -8.19 10.43 1.49
CA ALA A 167 -8.38 11.21 2.73
C ALA A 167 -8.98 10.34 3.84
N ALA A 168 -9.94 9.46 3.52
CA ALA A 168 -10.50 8.51 4.48
C ALA A 168 -9.43 7.57 5.07
N ILE A 169 -8.44 7.14 4.25
CA ILE A 169 -7.29 6.33 4.71
C ILE A 169 -6.50 7.05 5.80
N VAL A 170 -6.32 8.37 5.72
CA VAL A 170 -5.63 9.15 6.76
C VAL A 170 -6.40 9.10 8.09
N GLY A 171 -7.73 9.30 8.05
CA GLY A 171 -8.58 9.19 9.23
C GLY A 171 -8.55 7.79 9.84
N MET A 172 -8.71 6.76 8.99
CA MET A 172 -8.68 5.34 9.38
C MET A 172 -7.35 4.96 10.02
N THR A 173 -6.22 5.43 9.47
CA THR A 173 -4.87 5.22 10.03
C THR A 173 -4.77 5.73 11.46
N ARG A 174 -5.28 6.93 11.74
CA ARG A 174 -5.22 7.56 13.07
C ARG A 174 -6.07 6.82 14.09
N VAL A 175 -7.28 6.38 13.70
CA VAL A 175 -8.17 5.62 14.60
C VAL A 175 -7.56 4.26 14.92
N MET A 176 -7.16 3.50 13.91
CA MET A 176 -6.51 2.19 14.11
C MET A 176 -5.24 2.29 14.94
N ALA A 177 -4.42 3.34 14.77
CA ALA A 177 -3.21 3.53 15.57
C ALA A 177 -3.52 3.70 17.07
N ARG A 178 -4.65 4.35 17.42
CA ARG A 178 -5.09 4.49 18.82
C ARG A 178 -5.65 3.18 19.38
N GLU A 179 -6.43 2.46 18.59
CA GLU A 179 -7.10 1.22 19.03
C GLU A 179 -6.12 0.04 19.16
N LEU A 180 -5.03 0.05 18.40
CA LEU A 180 -4.05 -1.05 18.32
C LEU A 180 -2.73 -0.77 19.04
N GLY A 181 -2.60 0.41 19.65
CA GLY A 181 -1.36 0.81 20.32
C GLY A 181 -0.99 -0.08 21.50
N ASP A 182 -1.96 -0.49 22.32
CA ASP A 182 -1.76 -1.37 23.47
C ASP A 182 -1.36 -2.80 23.03
N ASP A 183 -1.67 -3.18 21.80
CA ASP A 183 -1.28 -4.45 21.19
C ASP A 183 0.13 -4.40 20.53
N ASN A 184 0.85 -3.27 20.66
CA ASN A 184 2.15 -3.02 19.99
C ASN A 184 2.06 -3.15 18.46
N ILE A 185 0.92 -2.75 17.88
CA ILE A 185 0.70 -2.71 16.44
C ILE A 185 0.76 -1.26 15.98
N ASN A 186 1.78 -0.92 15.17
CA ASN A 186 1.90 0.42 14.59
C ASN A 186 1.10 0.52 13.30
N VAL A 187 0.39 1.63 13.14
CA VAL A 187 -0.39 1.92 11.93
C VAL A 187 0.01 3.28 11.38
N ASN A 188 0.55 3.31 10.17
CA ASN A 188 0.98 4.55 9.51
C ASN A 188 0.50 4.61 8.06
N ALA A 189 0.49 5.80 7.48
CA ALA A 189 0.19 6.01 6.08
C ALA A 189 1.40 6.58 5.33
N VAL A 190 1.60 6.14 4.09
CA VAL A 190 2.52 6.77 3.14
C VAL A 190 1.68 7.50 2.09
N MET A 191 2.09 8.70 1.71
CA MET A 191 1.41 9.56 0.73
C MET A 191 2.34 9.78 -0.46
N PRO A 192 2.30 8.89 -1.48
CA PRO A 192 3.06 9.06 -2.72
C PRO A 192 2.60 10.30 -3.49
N GLY A 193 3.50 10.89 -4.26
CA GLY A 193 3.14 11.77 -5.36
C GLY A 193 2.64 10.98 -6.59
N TYR A 194 2.70 11.60 -7.76
CA TYR A 194 2.47 10.85 -9.00
C TYR A 194 3.69 9.97 -9.29
N THR A 195 3.55 8.68 -9.05
CA THR A 195 4.60 7.67 -9.23
C THR A 195 4.45 7.03 -10.60
N GLU A 196 5.49 7.09 -11.43
CA GLU A 196 5.51 6.45 -12.74
C GLU A 196 5.81 4.95 -12.61
N THR A 197 4.97 4.13 -13.22
CA THR A 197 5.09 2.67 -13.24
C THR A 197 4.83 2.17 -14.67
N GLU A 198 4.91 0.87 -14.89
CA GLU A 198 4.51 0.23 -16.15
C GLU A 198 2.99 0.27 -16.39
N VAL A 199 2.21 0.65 -15.39
CA VAL A 199 0.74 0.74 -15.50
C VAL A 199 0.35 2.02 -16.20
N GLU A 200 -0.37 1.91 -17.30
CA GLU A 200 -0.92 3.08 -17.98
C GLU A 200 -2.03 3.76 -17.15
N HIS A 201 -2.01 5.09 -17.13
CA HIS A 201 -2.97 5.91 -16.42
C HIS A 201 -3.84 6.70 -17.41
N VAL A 202 -5.15 6.41 -17.43
CA VAL A 202 -6.12 7.08 -18.32
C VAL A 202 -6.23 8.57 -18.03
N GLY A 203 -6.06 8.99 -16.78
CA GLY A 203 -6.31 10.36 -16.31
C GLY A 203 -5.15 11.34 -16.48
N ILE A 204 -4.00 10.99 -17.10
CA ILE A 204 -2.85 11.90 -17.23
C ILE A 204 -2.10 11.69 -18.53
N ASN A 205 -1.88 12.76 -19.26
CA ASN A 205 -1.04 12.81 -20.46
C ASN A 205 0.39 13.31 -20.12
N ASP A 206 1.27 13.38 -21.11
CA ASP A 206 2.67 13.80 -20.91
C ASP A 206 2.79 15.24 -20.40
N GLU A 207 1.91 16.15 -20.84
CA GLU A 207 1.88 17.52 -20.32
C GLU A 207 1.53 17.54 -18.82
N GLY A 208 0.55 16.72 -18.43
CA GLY A 208 0.18 16.56 -17.02
C GLY A 208 1.30 15.96 -16.17
N ARG A 209 2.06 14.99 -16.70
CA ARG A 209 3.24 14.41 -16.04
C ARG A 209 4.33 15.47 -15.85
N GLN A 210 4.60 16.27 -16.89
CA GLN A 210 5.57 17.36 -16.81
C GLN A 210 5.14 18.44 -15.81
N ALA A 211 3.84 18.78 -15.77
CA ALA A 211 3.31 19.74 -14.80
C ALA A 211 3.51 19.26 -13.36
N VAL A 212 3.28 17.96 -13.08
CA VAL A 212 3.56 17.38 -11.76
C VAL A 212 5.04 17.47 -11.42
N GLN A 213 5.93 17.14 -12.34
CA GLN A 213 7.37 17.26 -12.12
C GLN A 213 7.79 18.70 -11.83
N ASN A 214 7.18 19.68 -12.49
CA ASN A 214 7.50 21.10 -12.32
C ASN A 214 7.11 21.66 -10.95
N ILE A 215 6.07 21.15 -10.30
CA ILE A 215 5.65 21.60 -8.97
C ILE A 215 6.47 20.96 -7.84
N ARG A 216 7.13 19.81 -8.06
CA ARG A 216 8.01 19.18 -7.08
C ARG A 216 9.21 20.05 -6.75
N ILE A 217 9.72 19.95 -5.53
CA ILE A 217 11.02 20.52 -5.15
C ILE A 217 12.14 19.72 -5.81
N LEU A 218 12.08 18.39 -5.71
CA LEU A 218 13.00 17.49 -6.42
C LEU A 218 12.51 17.32 -7.86
N LYS A 219 13.17 18.00 -8.82
CA LYS A 219 12.72 18.15 -10.22
C LYS A 219 12.97 16.90 -11.08
N ARG A 220 12.52 15.76 -10.60
CA ARG A 220 12.60 14.49 -11.32
C ARG A 220 11.31 13.70 -11.22
N ARG A 221 11.19 12.67 -12.03
CA ARG A 221 10.08 11.71 -11.94
C ARG A 221 10.20 10.93 -10.64
N GLU A 222 9.05 10.62 -10.06
CA GLU A 222 8.96 9.69 -8.94
C GLU A 222 8.72 8.29 -9.48
N THR A 223 9.50 7.35 -9.02
CA THR A 223 9.39 5.93 -9.33
C THR A 223 9.04 5.14 -8.07
N PRO A 224 8.60 3.89 -8.17
CA PRO A 224 8.35 3.06 -7.01
C PRO A 224 9.53 2.97 -6.03
N ASP A 225 10.77 2.99 -6.53
CA ASP A 225 11.98 2.92 -5.71
C ASP A 225 12.07 4.07 -4.69
N ASP A 226 11.50 5.23 -5.01
CA ASP A 226 11.45 6.38 -4.11
C ASP A 226 10.60 6.12 -2.85
N LEU A 227 9.70 5.17 -2.91
CA LEU A 227 8.80 4.80 -1.82
C LEU A 227 9.37 3.68 -0.95
N ILE A 228 10.20 2.81 -1.53
CA ILE A 228 10.67 1.56 -0.91
C ILE A 228 11.37 1.82 0.42
N GLY A 229 12.27 2.80 0.48
CA GLY A 229 12.98 3.13 1.72
C GLY A 229 12.04 3.51 2.87
N THR A 230 11.00 4.30 2.58
CA THR A 230 9.98 4.69 3.58
C THR A 230 9.13 3.48 4.01
N LEU A 231 8.74 2.63 3.07
CA LEU A 231 7.95 1.42 3.35
C LEU A 231 8.75 0.42 4.20
N MET A 232 10.01 0.16 3.85
CA MET A 232 10.91 -0.71 4.63
C MET A 232 11.17 -0.16 6.04
N PHE A 233 11.40 1.15 6.17
CA PHE A 233 11.54 1.79 7.47
C PHE A 233 10.30 1.56 8.34
N LEU A 234 9.10 1.79 7.80
CA LEU A 234 7.85 1.59 8.53
C LEU A 234 7.56 0.11 8.84
N ALA A 235 8.04 -0.82 8.03
CA ALA A 235 7.94 -2.26 8.25
C ALA A 235 8.96 -2.79 9.27
N SER A 236 10.00 -2.04 9.58
CA SER A 236 11.13 -2.46 10.41
C SER A 236 10.98 -2.06 11.89
N PRO A 237 11.81 -2.62 12.79
CA PRO A 237 11.89 -2.18 14.19
C PRO A 237 12.32 -0.72 14.37
N ALA A 238 12.98 -0.10 13.37
CA ALA A 238 13.41 1.29 13.43
C ALA A 238 12.26 2.29 13.60
N SER A 239 11.04 1.92 13.18
CA SER A 239 9.83 2.74 13.31
C SER A 239 8.96 2.39 14.52
N SER A 240 9.45 1.60 15.48
CA SER A 240 8.65 1.07 16.60
C SER A 240 7.95 2.13 17.44
N PHE A 241 8.44 3.37 17.44
CA PHE A 241 7.84 4.50 18.18
C PHE A 241 7.10 5.49 17.26
N ILE A 242 6.79 5.08 16.01
CA ILE A 242 6.05 5.89 15.04
C ILE A 242 4.72 5.20 14.74
N THR A 243 3.60 5.84 15.11
CA THR A 243 2.25 5.36 14.82
C THR A 243 1.30 6.53 14.60
N GLY A 244 0.24 6.33 13.82
CA GLY A 244 -0.77 7.32 13.50
C GLY A 244 -0.31 8.43 12.54
N GLN A 245 0.88 8.28 11.93
CA GLN A 245 1.48 9.31 11.08
C GLN A 245 1.13 9.12 9.61
N SER A 246 1.10 10.23 8.88
CA SER A 246 1.03 10.25 7.42
C SER A 246 2.31 10.88 6.89
N ILE A 247 3.11 10.09 6.15
CA ILE A 247 4.42 10.53 5.65
C ILE A 247 4.31 10.81 4.15
N ALA A 248 4.51 12.09 3.78
CA ALA A 248 4.56 12.48 2.38
C ALA A 248 5.89 12.03 1.76
N CYS A 249 5.83 11.14 0.77
CA CYS A 249 6.96 10.67 -0.01
C CYS A 249 6.71 11.05 -1.48
N CYS A 250 6.94 12.32 -1.82
CA CYS A 250 6.48 12.92 -3.08
C CYS A 250 7.45 13.94 -3.68
N GLY A 251 8.73 13.92 -3.26
CA GLY A 251 9.74 14.86 -3.75
C GLY A 251 9.44 16.33 -3.43
N GLY A 252 8.68 16.61 -2.36
CA GLY A 252 8.28 17.96 -1.96
C GLY A 252 7.15 18.55 -2.83
N GLU A 253 6.35 17.69 -3.47
CA GLU A 253 5.12 18.10 -4.17
C GLU A 253 4.09 18.69 -3.19
N VAL A 254 4.07 18.16 -1.97
CA VAL A 254 3.31 18.68 -0.83
C VAL A 254 4.14 18.67 0.45
N MET A 255 3.81 19.56 1.39
CA MET A 255 4.32 19.59 2.75
C MET A 255 3.13 19.53 3.72
N LEU A 256 3.25 18.71 4.78
CA LEU A 256 2.20 18.47 5.78
C LEU A 256 2.50 19.27 7.05
#